data_e997f35e4051d047bf5414cd6042d25e
#
_entry.id   e997f35e4051d047bf5414cd6042d25e
#
_cell.length_a   1.000
_cell.length_b   1.000
_cell.length_c   1.000
_cell.angle_alpha   90.00
_cell.angle_beta   90.00
_cell.angle_gamma   90.00
#
_symmetry.space_group_name_H-M   'P 1'
#
loop_
_entity.id
_entity.type
_entity.pdbx_description
1 polymer ?
#
loop_
_entity_poly.entity_id
_entity_poly.type
_entity_poly.pdbx_seq_one_letter_code
_entity_poly.pdbx_strand_id
1 'polypeptide(L)'
;HLSLRRQRQMCIRDSFRREKFVEYGGPDGGDGGDGGSIIVQSDRNLNTLIDFRYAQHFKAQHGKTGSKRNKTGANGEDLILKVPLGTQVYEEDNNTLIYDLTKNKEKYLVASGGKGGLGNVRFKSSTNRAPRKKTNGKLGEEFWIWLQLKVIADIGIIGKPNAGKSSLLAALTRAKPKIANYPFTTINPNLGVSYYGGKEITLADIPGLVEGAHKGVGLGDKFLRHIERCKILLHLIDLSDSTVSYTHLRAHETSLHLVCRLLL
;
A
#
# COMPACT_ATOMS: atom_id res chain seq x y z
N HIS A 1 10.02 -3.89 -3.69
CA HIS A 1 9.70 -4.41 -5.03
C HIS A 1 8.76 -5.59 -4.89
N LEU A 2 7.57 -5.51 -5.46
CA LEU A 2 6.54 -6.54 -5.37
C LEU A 2 6.27 -7.11 -6.75
N SER A 3 6.35 -8.43 -6.89
CA SER A 3 5.96 -9.14 -8.10
C SER A 3 4.52 -9.65 -7.95
N LEU A 4 3.67 -9.24 -8.88
CA LEU A 4 2.30 -9.71 -8.99
C LEU A 4 2.23 -10.70 -10.14
N ARG A 5 2.25 -12.01 -9.81
CA ARG A 5 2.38 -13.06 -10.83
C ARG A 5 1.09 -13.32 -11.61
N ARG A 6 1.29 -13.60 -12.89
CA ARG A 6 0.30 -13.99 -13.88
C ARG A 6 -0.56 -15.17 -13.41
N GLN A 7 -1.87 -14.99 -13.42
CA GLN A 7 -2.82 -16.04 -13.12
C GLN A 7 -3.17 -16.81 -14.39
N ARG A 8 -2.87 -18.10 -14.41
CA ARG A 8 -3.33 -18.99 -15.49
C ARG A 8 -4.75 -19.44 -15.20
N GLN A 9 -5.68 -19.17 -16.11
CA GLN A 9 -7.00 -19.75 -16.04
C GLN A 9 -7.01 -21.13 -16.66
N MET A 10 -7.63 -22.07 -15.94
CA MET A 10 -7.69 -23.45 -16.39
C MET A 10 -8.75 -23.65 -17.48
N CYS A 11 -8.43 -24.57 -18.39
CA CYS A 11 -9.27 -24.92 -19.51
C CYS A 11 -10.64 -25.44 -19.08
N ILE A 12 -11.64 -25.01 -19.83
CA ILE A 12 -13.02 -25.48 -19.72
C ILE A 12 -13.14 -26.84 -20.39
N ARG A 13 -13.93 -27.72 -19.81
CA ARG A 13 -14.28 -29.00 -20.43
C ARG A 13 -15.30 -28.81 -21.55
N ASP A 14 -15.02 -29.39 -22.70
CA ASP A 14 -15.97 -29.66 -23.75
C ASP A 14 -16.80 -30.88 -23.33
N SER A 15 -17.84 -30.69 -22.55
CA SER A 15 -18.69 -31.76 -22.11
C SER A 15 -19.99 -31.80 -22.90
N PHE A 16 -20.45 -33.02 -23.19
CA PHE A 16 -21.72 -33.29 -23.83
C PHE A 16 -22.61 -34.08 -22.88
N ARG A 17 -23.88 -33.72 -22.84
CA ARG A 17 -24.90 -34.45 -22.09
C ARG A 17 -25.30 -35.67 -22.88
N ARG A 18 -25.14 -36.87 -22.33
CA ARG A 18 -25.64 -38.11 -22.90
C ARG A 18 -26.73 -38.65 -21.96
N GLU A 19 -27.93 -38.77 -22.49
CA GLU A 19 -29.09 -39.34 -21.79
C GLU A 19 -29.70 -40.47 -22.61
N LYS A 20 -30.47 -41.35 -21.98
CA LYS A 20 -30.98 -42.61 -22.54
C LYS A 20 -31.82 -42.40 -23.80
N PHE A 21 -32.39 -41.22 -24.04
CA PHE A 21 -33.21 -40.89 -25.20
C PHE A 21 -32.67 -39.72 -26.04
N VAL A 22 -31.44 -39.32 -25.83
CA VAL A 22 -30.80 -38.23 -26.59
C VAL A 22 -29.52 -38.76 -27.22
N GLU A 23 -29.65 -39.29 -28.42
CA GLU A 23 -28.64 -40.06 -29.15
C GLU A 23 -27.36 -39.27 -29.43
N TYR A 24 -27.47 -37.99 -29.74
CA TYR A 24 -26.33 -37.13 -30.09
C TYR A 24 -25.91 -36.18 -28.96
N GLY A 25 -26.66 -36.12 -27.88
CA GLY A 25 -26.37 -35.19 -26.78
C GLY A 25 -26.30 -33.74 -27.17
N GLY A 26 -26.42 -32.83 -26.22
CA GLY A 26 -26.21 -31.40 -26.46
C GLY A 26 -24.95 -30.90 -25.76
N PRO A 27 -24.43 -29.71 -26.10
CA PRO A 27 -23.34 -29.09 -25.39
C PRO A 27 -23.79 -28.83 -23.96
N ASP A 28 -22.93 -29.19 -22.98
CA ASP A 28 -23.25 -29.23 -21.57
C ASP A 28 -22.15 -28.58 -20.70
N GLY A 29 -21.13 -28.01 -21.33
CA GLY A 29 -20.02 -27.38 -20.63
C GLY A 29 -20.33 -25.95 -20.21
N GLY A 30 -20.27 -25.68 -18.90
CA GLY A 30 -20.43 -24.34 -18.35
C GLY A 30 -19.19 -23.48 -18.54
N ASP A 31 -19.33 -22.17 -18.32
CA ASP A 31 -18.25 -21.18 -18.39
C ASP A 31 -17.25 -21.36 -17.24
N GLY A 32 -16.00 -20.93 -17.42
CA GLY A 32 -15.04 -20.81 -16.31
C GLY A 32 -15.34 -19.58 -15.46
N GLY A 33 -14.98 -19.64 -14.19
CA GLY A 33 -15.03 -18.48 -13.31
C GLY A 33 -13.91 -17.50 -13.63
N ASP A 34 -14.12 -16.24 -13.32
CA ASP A 34 -13.11 -15.18 -13.42
C ASP A 34 -12.05 -15.36 -12.33
N GLY A 35 -10.83 -14.91 -12.59
CA GLY A 35 -9.78 -14.85 -11.58
C GLY A 35 -10.01 -13.66 -10.63
N GLY A 36 -9.56 -13.78 -9.38
CA GLY A 36 -9.57 -12.68 -8.44
C GLY A 36 -8.59 -11.57 -8.84
N SER A 37 -8.90 -10.36 -8.43
CA SER A 37 -8.08 -9.17 -8.64
C SER A 37 -7.19 -8.90 -7.44
N ILE A 38 -6.17 -8.04 -7.60
CA ILE A 38 -5.31 -7.58 -6.50
C ILE A 38 -5.63 -6.12 -6.21
N ILE A 39 -6.03 -5.87 -4.98
CA ILE A 39 -6.48 -4.56 -4.50
C ILE A 39 -5.55 -4.16 -3.35
N VAL A 40 -5.01 -2.95 -3.41
CA VAL A 40 -4.32 -2.33 -2.27
C VAL A 40 -5.32 -1.51 -1.47
N GLN A 41 -5.34 -1.70 -0.17
CA GLN A 41 -6.25 -1.00 0.73
C GLN A 41 -5.47 -0.36 1.88
N SER A 42 -5.70 0.94 2.13
CA SER A 42 -5.14 1.63 3.27
C SER A 42 -5.81 1.21 4.58
N ASP A 43 -5.00 1.00 5.62
CA ASP A 43 -5.47 0.69 6.97
C ASP A 43 -4.74 1.59 7.98
N ARG A 44 -5.53 2.34 8.78
CA ARG A 44 -5.00 3.24 9.80
C ARG A 44 -4.28 2.51 10.95
N ASN A 45 -4.55 1.22 11.13
CA ASN A 45 -3.94 0.43 12.19
C ASN A 45 -2.54 -0.07 11.83
N LEU A 46 -2.13 0.08 10.57
CA LEU A 46 -0.81 -0.30 10.10
C LEU A 46 0.11 0.94 10.05
N ASN A 47 1.33 0.78 10.57
CA ASN A 47 2.32 1.85 10.61
C ASN A 47 3.58 1.53 9.79
N THR A 48 3.70 0.30 9.27
CA THR A 48 4.91 -0.13 8.56
C THR A 48 4.58 -0.97 7.32
N LEU A 49 5.50 -1.00 6.37
CA LEU A 49 5.47 -1.88 5.19
C LEU A 49 6.37 -3.11 5.36
N ILE A 50 6.70 -3.49 6.61
CA ILE A 50 7.71 -4.52 6.88
C ILE A 50 7.32 -5.89 6.31
N ASP A 51 6.03 -6.22 6.30
CA ASP A 51 5.52 -7.49 5.79
C ASP A 51 5.82 -7.67 4.29
N PHE A 52 5.77 -6.55 3.54
CA PHE A 52 6.06 -6.55 2.10
C PHE A 52 7.56 -6.69 1.79
N ARG A 53 8.44 -6.52 2.78
CA ARG A 53 9.87 -6.79 2.64
C ARG A 53 10.15 -8.28 2.62
N TYR A 54 9.39 -9.06 3.37
CA TYR A 54 9.54 -10.51 3.45
C TYR A 54 8.73 -11.24 2.38
N ALA A 55 7.48 -10.81 2.15
CA ALA A 55 6.63 -11.35 1.10
C ALA A 55 6.60 -10.38 -0.08
N GLN A 56 7.25 -10.75 -1.19
CA GLN A 56 7.36 -9.91 -2.38
C GLN A 56 6.48 -10.37 -3.53
N HIS A 57 5.90 -11.58 -3.42
CA HIS A 57 5.09 -12.17 -4.46
C HIS A 57 3.67 -12.38 -3.96
N PHE A 58 2.74 -11.74 -4.60
CA PHE A 58 1.32 -11.85 -4.28
C PHE A 58 0.56 -12.38 -5.47
N LYS A 59 -0.39 -13.27 -5.20
CA LYS A 59 -1.19 -13.93 -6.21
C LYS A 59 -2.62 -14.07 -5.71
N ALA A 60 -3.57 -13.51 -6.44
CA ALA A 60 -4.97 -13.69 -6.14
C ALA A 60 -5.43 -15.11 -6.57
N GLN A 61 -6.59 -15.51 -6.12
CA GLN A 61 -7.12 -16.85 -6.36
C GLN A 61 -7.53 -17.01 -7.83
N HIS A 62 -7.24 -18.19 -8.40
CA HIS A 62 -7.71 -18.53 -9.73
C HIS A 62 -9.20 -18.83 -9.74
N GLY A 63 -9.89 -18.46 -10.81
CA GLY A 63 -11.24 -18.94 -11.07
C GLY A 63 -11.25 -20.46 -11.29
N LYS A 64 -12.33 -21.10 -10.88
CA LYS A 64 -12.52 -22.55 -11.08
C LYS A 64 -13.02 -22.84 -12.49
N THR A 65 -12.69 -24.01 -13.00
CA THR A 65 -13.20 -24.48 -14.31
C THR A 65 -14.69 -24.72 -14.24
N GLY A 66 -15.38 -24.44 -15.35
CA GLY A 66 -16.77 -24.84 -15.53
C GLY A 66 -16.96 -26.36 -15.47
N SER A 67 -18.15 -26.78 -15.11
CA SER A 67 -18.52 -28.18 -14.97
C SER A 67 -19.62 -28.57 -15.95
N LYS A 68 -19.93 -29.87 -16.00
CA LYS A 68 -21.09 -30.41 -16.71
C LYS A 68 -22.40 -29.81 -16.20
N ARG A 69 -23.46 -29.95 -16.96
CA ARG A 69 -24.80 -29.42 -16.68
C ARG A 69 -24.83 -27.90 -16.61
N ASN A 70 -24.09 -27.26 -17.54
CA ASN A 70 -24.00 -25.80 -17.67
C ASN A 70 -23.64 -25.07 -16.35
N LYS A 71 -22.89 -25.72 -15.45
CA LYS A 71 -22.45 -25.09 -14.21
C LYS A 71 -21.21 -24.24 -14.45
N THR A 72 -21.36 -22.94 -14.21
CA THR A 72 -20.25 -21.99 -14.25
C THR A 72 -19.28 -22.25 -13.09
N GLY A 73 -18.00 -22.13 -13.35
CA GLY A 73 -16.97 -22.22 -12.31
C GLY A 73 -17.08 -21.05 -11.33
N ALA A 74 -16.72 -21.28 -10.07
CA ALA A 74 -16.67 -20.20 -9.09
C ALA A 74 -15.57 -19.21 -9.45
N ASN A 75 -15.83 -17.92 -9.24
CA ASN A 75 -14.81 -16.87 -9.37
C ASN A 75 -13.76 -17.01 -8.29
N GLY A 76 -12.56 -16.58 -8.58
CA GLY A 76 -11.48 -16.45 -7.59
C GLY A 76 -11.76 -15.28 -6.66
N GLU A 77 -11.33 -15.41 -5.42
CA GLU A 77 -11.41 -14.34 -4.44
C GLU A 77 -10.35 -13.27 -4.71
N ASP A 78 -10.74 -12.01 -4.52
CA ASP A 78 -9.83 -10.88 -4.61
C ASP A 78 -8.83 -10.92 -3.46
N LEU A 79 -7.59 -10.57 -3.76
CA LEU A 79 -6.55 -10.42 -2.76
C LEU A 79 -6.43 -8.96 -2.34
N ILE A 80 -6.71 -8.68 -1.07
CA ILE A 80 -6.61 -7.34 -0.50
C ILE A 80 -5.26 -7.22 0.23
N LEU A 81 -4.38 -6.35 -0.29
CA LEU A 81 -3.10 -5.99 0.33
C LEU A 81 -3.33 -4.76 1.22
N LYS A 82 -3.26 -4.98 2.53
CA LYS A 82 -3.41 -3.88 3.49
C LYS A 82 -2.09 -3.14 3.64
N VAL A 83 -2.13 -1.82 3.49
CA VAL A 83 -0.97 -0.92 3.60
C VAL A 83 -1.27 0.23 4.56
N PRO A 84 -0.25 0.84 5.18
CA PRO A 84 -0.43 2.04 6.00
C PRO A 84 -1.01 3.21 5.21
N LEU A 85 -1.64 4.15 5.93
CA LEU A 85 -2.01 5.46 5.37
C LEU A 85 -0.78 6.21 4.86
N GLY A 86 -0.93 6.93 3.74
CA GLY A 86 0.16 7.67 3.11
C GLY A 86 1.14 6.77 2.35
N THR A 87 0.72 5.55 2.00
CA THR A 87 1.47 4.69 1.10
C THR A 87 1.23 5.12 -0.33
N GLN A 88 2.30 5.39 -1.03
CA GLN A 88 2.31 5.69 -2.46
C GLN A 88 2.67 4.42 -3.24
N VAL A 89 1.94 4.20 -4.33
CA VAL A 89 2.14 3.10 -5.26
C VAL A 89 2.80 3.64 -6.52
N TYR A 90 3.97 3.13 -6.86
CA TYR A 90 4.72 3.50 -8.06
C TYR A 90 4.81 2.34 -9.04
N GLU A 91 4.98 2.65 -10.31
CA GLU A 91 5.31 1.68 -11.35
C GLU A 91 6.68 1.02 -11.13
N GLU A 92 7.01 0.07 -11.99
CA GLU A 92 8.29 -0.65 -11.99
C GLU A 92 9.50 0.28 -12.11
N ASP A 93 9.35 1.41 -12.80
CA ASP A 93 10.38 2.44 -12.98
C ASP A 93 10.69 3.23 -11.69
N ASN A 94 9.87 3.08 -10.64
CA ASN A 94 9.94 3.80 -9.36
C ASN A 94 9.89 5.34 -9.48
N ASN A 95 9.48 5.86 -10.62
CA ASN A 95 9.35 7.30 -10.87
C ASN A 95 7.90 7.71 -11.10
N THR A 96 7.13 6.85 -11.78
CA THR A 96 5.75 7.14 -12.12
C THR A 96 4.83 6.78 -10.95
N LEU A 97 4.23 7.81 -10.32
CA LEU A 97 3.24 7.62 -9.27
C LEU A 97 1.93 7.14 -9.87
N ILE A 98 1.51 5.94 -9.51
CA ILE A 98 0.22 5.37 -9.92
C ILE A 98 -0.90 5.89 -9.02
N TYR A 99 -0.71 5.77 -7.69
CA TYR A 99 -1.73 6.14 -6.72
C TYR A 99 -1.15 6.52 -5.36
N ASP A 100 -1.83 7.42 -4.63
CA ASP A 100 -1.48 7.85 -3.27
C ASP A 100 -2.68 7.57 -2.34
N LEU A 101 -2.49 6.67 -1.38
CA LEU A 101 -3.52 6.22 -0.44
C LEU A 101 -3.56 7.13 0.79
N THR A 102 -4.34 8.21 0.70
CA THR A 102 -4.41 9.24 1.75
C THR A 102 -5.55 9.05 2.73
N LYS A 103 -6.64 8.36 2.32
CA LYS A 103 -7.84 8.17 3.14
C LYS A 103 -7.88 6.77 3.73
N ASN A 104 -8.48 6.63 4.91
CA ASN A 104 -8.63 5.33 5.56
C ASN A 104 -9.61 4.42 4.80
N LYS A 105 -9.26 3.15 4.65
CA LYS A 105 -10.01 2.13 3.91
C LYS A 105 -10.18 2.45 2.41
N GLU A 106 -9.36 3.35 1.89
CA GLU A 106 -9.31 3.61 0.46
C GLU A 106 -8.78 2.40 -0.27
N LYS A 107 -9.40 2.05 -1.38
CA LYS A 107 -9.06 0.88 -2.18
C LYS A 107 -8.61 1.31 -3.57
N TYR A 108 -7.53 0.74 -4.04
CA TYR A 108 -7.05 0.90 -5.39
C TYR A 108 -6.84 -0.47 -6.05
N LEU A 109 -7.43 -0.65 -7.24
CA LEU A 109 -7.25 -1.86 -8.05
C LEU A 109 -5.89 -1.77 -8.75
N VAL A 110 -4.96 -2.63 -8.36
CA VAL A 110 -3.61 -2.64 -8.95
C VAL A 110 -3.54 -3.54 -10.16
N ALA A 111 -4.12 -4.75 -10.06
CA ALA A 111 -4.11 -5.71 -11.15
C ALA A 111 -5.47 -6.38 -11.28
N SER A 112 -6.03 -6.39 -12.48
CA SER A 112 -7.30 -7.04 -12.76
C SER A 112 -7.11 -8.54 -12.97
N GLY A 113 -8.04 -9.33 -12.42
CA GLY A 113 -8.13 -10.75 -12.67
C GLY A 113 -8.45 -11.06 -14.12
N GLY A 114 -8.01 -12.21 -14.61
CA GLY A 114 -8.33 -12.65 -15.94
C GLY A 114 -9.79 -13.12 -16.05
N LYS A 115 -10.39 -12.96 -17.22
CA LYS A 115 -11.76 -13.41 -17.47
C LYS A 115 -11.83 -14.91 -17.75
N GLY A 116 -12.85 -15.57 -17.23
CA GLY A 116 -13.17 -16.96 -17.50
C GLY A 116 -13.42 -17.21 -18.98
N GLY A 117 -13.06 -18.39 -19.45
CA GLY A 117 -13.36 -18.77 -20.82
C GLY A 117 -14.83 -19.22 -20.93
N LEU A 118 -15.36 -19.18 -22.15
CA LEU A 118 -16.73 -19.57 -22.45
C LEU A 118 -16.84 -21.06 -22.75
N GLY A 119 -17.82 -21.72 -22.13
CA GLY A 119 -18.16 -23.12 -22.38
C GLY A 119 -18.79 -23.36 -23.76
N ASN A 120 -18.82 -24.63 -24.17
CA ASN A 120 -19.34 -24.98 -25.48
C ASN A 120 -20.83 -24.65 -25.64
N VAL A 121 -21.61 -24.57 -24.55
CA VAL A 121 -23.02 -24.17 -24.58
C VAL A 121 -23.22 -22.79 -25.21
N ARG A 122 -22.31 -21.86 -25.01
CA ARG A 122 -22.37 -20.48 -25.52
C ARG A 122 -22.25 -20.41 -27.07
N PHE A 123 -21.68 -21.44 -27.67
CA PHE A 123 -21.48 -21.52 -29.12
C PHE A 123 -22.58 -22.29 -29.85
N LYS A 124 -23.65 -22.67 -29.13
CA LYS A 124 -24.83 -23.32 -29.73
C LYS A 124 -25.58 -22.34 -30.65
N SER A 125 -25.81 -22.73 -31.86
CA SER A 125 -26.57 -21.97 -32.84
C SER A 125 -27.57 -22.87 -33.59
N SER A 126 -28.44 -22.29 -34.43
CA SER A 126 -29.38 -23.05 -35.28
C SER A 126 -28.65 -23.96 -36.27
N THR A 127 -27.52 -23.53 -36.78
CA THR A 127 -26.67 -24.28 -37.72
C THR A 127 -25.71 -25.23 -37.04
N ASN A 128 -25.26 -24.92 -35.84
CA ASN A 128 -24.37 -25.79 -35.07
C ASN A 128 -24.98 -26.11 -33.68
N ARG A 129 -25.77 -27.18 -33.66
CA ARG A 129 -26.50 -27.62 -32.42
C ARG A 129 -25.60 -28.31 -31.42
N ALA A 130 -24.42 -28.82 -31.81
CA ALA A 130 -23.47 -29.55 -30.92
C ALA A 130 -22.04 -29.03 -31.06
N PRO A 131 -21.78 -27.76 -30.73
CA PRO A 131 -20.45 -27.17 -30.86
C PRO A 131 -19.45 -27.84 -29.93
N ARG A 132 -18.26 -28.16 -30.44
CA ARG A 132 -17.09 -28.60 -29.69
C ARG A 132 -16.15 -27.41 -29.37
N LYS A 133 -16.51 -26.21 -29.86
CA LYS A 133 -15.73 -24.99 -29.67
C LYS A 133 -15.86 -24.51 -28.23
N LYS A 134 -14.75 -24.16 -27.64
CA LYS A 134 -14.62 -23.51 -26.33
C LYS A 134 -13.59 -22.40 -26.44
N THR A 135 -13.61 -21.43 -25.55
CA THR A 135 -12.55 -20.43 -25.44
C THR A 135 -11.73 -20.66 -24.17
N ASN A 136 -10.43 -20.47 -24.30
CA ASN A 136 -9.60 -20.38 -23.10
C ASN A 136 -9.88 -19.04 -22.41
N GLY A 137 -9.76 -19.02 -21.09
CA GLY A 137 -9.83 -17.78 -20.34
C GLY A 137 -8.71 -16.82 -20.73
N LYS A 138 -8.95 -15.53 -20.48
CA LYS A 138 -7.93 -14.50 -20.64
C LYS A 138 -7.02 -14.49 -19.40
N LEU A 139 -5.73 -14.28 -19.63
CA LEU A 139 -4.78 -14.11 -18.55
C LEU A 139 -5.06 -12.80 -17.79
N GLY A 140 -4.90 -12.79 -16.50
CA GLY A 140 -4.91 -11.58 -15.70
C GLY A 140 -3.66 -10.74 -15.91
N GLU A 141 -3.67 -9.55 -15.36
CA GLU A 141 -2.55 -8.62 -15.39
C GLU A 141 -1.47 -9.02 -14.40
N GLU A 142 -0.23 -8.70 -14.73
CA GLU A 142 0.95 -8.94 -13.89
C GLU A 142 1.81 -7.70 -13.92
N PHE A 143 2.06 -7.12 -12.74
CA PHE A 143 2.83 -5.91 -12.60
C PHE A 143 3.88 -6.04 -11.50
N TRP A 144 4.97 -5.31 -11.66
CA TRP A 144 5.88 -4.96 -10.60
C TRP A 144 5.54 -3.57 -10.10
N ILE A 145 5.38 -3.42 -8.80
CA ILE A 145 5.08 -2.13 -8.18
C ILE A 145 6.05 -1.86 -7.04
N TRP A 146 6.31 -0.58 -6.81
CA TRP A 146 6.98 -0.12 -5.61
C TRP A 146 5.96 0.48 -4.65
N LEU A 147 6.07 0.07 -3.38
CA LEU A 147 5.31 0.68 -2.30
C LEU A 147 6.23 1.57 -1.49
N GLN A 148 5.90 2.83 -1.39
CA GLN A 148 6.66 3.84 -0.66
C GLN A 148 5.80 4.45 0.43
N LEU A 149 6.19 4.29 1.70
CA LEU A 149 5.45 4.90 2.80
C LEU A 149 5.93 6.33 3.01
N LYS A 150 5.01 7.29 2.89
CA LYS A 150 5.31 8.72 3.00
C LYS A 150 5.26 9.22 4.45
N VAL A 151 4.47 8.59 5.30
CA VAL A 151 4.34 8.97 6.72
C VAL A 151 5.44 8.30 7.54
N ILE A 152 6.24 9.10 8.26
CA ILE A 152 7.30 8.61 9.15
C ILE A 152 6.77 8.51 10.58
N ALA A 153 6.05 9.54 11.06
CA ALA A 153 5.55 9.61 12.42
C ALA A 153 4.28 10.47 12.52
N ASP A 154 3.52 10.27 13.58
CA ASP A 154 2.38 11.15 13.90
C ASP A 154 2.88 12.50 14.41
N ILE A 155 3.94 12.48 15.23
CA ILE A 155 4.55 13.69 15.81
C ILE A 155 6.05 13.70 15.50
N GLY A 156 6.51 14.75 14.80
CA GLY A 156 7.92 15.03 14.61
C GLY A 156 8.43 16.02 15.66
N ILE A 157 9.49 15.68 16.40
CA ILE A 157 10.12 16.57 17.37
C ILE A 157 11.25 17.30 16.65
N ILE A 158 11.19 18.63 16.66
CA ILE A 158 12.18 19.52 16.06
C ILE A 158 12.73 20.47 17.11
N GLY A 159 13.94 20.98 16.93
CA GLY A 159 14.59 21.94 17.84
C GLY A 159 16.11 21.93 17.68
N LYS A 160 16.77 22.91 18.29
CA LYS A 160 18.23 23.03 18.27
C LYS A 160 18.92 21.79 18.80
N PRO A 161 20.21 21.54 18.45
CA PRO A 161 21.01 20.52 19.12
C PRO A 161 21.02 20.77 20.64
N ASN A 162 21.00 19.70 21.42
CA ASN A 162 20.98 19.73 22.89
C ASN A 162 19.73 20.34 23.56
N ALA A 163 18.69 20.71 22.83
CA ALA A 163 17.41 21.18 23.40
C ALA A 163 16.60 20.08 24.12
N GLY A 164 17.15 18.90 24.34
CA GLY A 164 16.49 17.81 25.07
C GLY A 164 15.53 16.94 24.26
N LYS A 165 15.54 17.01 22.91
CA LYS A 165 14.63 16.24 22.03
C LYS A 165 14.66 14.74 22.31
N SER A 166 15.84 14.15 22.31
CA SER A 166 16.01 12.70 22.52
C SER A 166 15.68 12.30 23.96
N SER A 167 15.89 13.19 24.93
CA SER A 167 15.50 12.98 26.34
C SER A 167 13.97 13.00 26.46
N LEU A 168 13.30 13.94 25.81
CA LEU A 168 11.84 14.00 25.77
C LEU A 168 11.27 12.74 25.08
N LEU A 169 11.84 12.33 23.94
CA LEU A 169 11.43 11.12 23.25
C LEU A 169 11.56 9.89 24.17
N ALA A 170 12.68 9.74 24.89
CA ALA A 170 12.91 8.64 25.80
C ALA A 170 11.93 8.64 26.98
N ALA A 171 11.56 9.82 27.49
CA ALA A 171 10.60 9.97 28.61
C ALA A 171 9.17 9.63 28.19
N LEU A 172 8.77 10.00 26.96
CA LEU A 172 7.42 9.76 26.44
C LEU A 172 7.20 8.32 25.95
N THR A 173 8.26 7.59 25.62
CA THR A 173 8.17 6.25 25.07
C THR A 173 8.39 5.19 26.14
N ARG A 174 7.50 4.18 26.20
CA ARG A 174 7.63 3.05 27.14
C ARG A 174 8.73 2.07 26.77
N ALA A 175 9.13 2.03 25.53
CA ALA A 175 10.20 1.18 25.00
C ALA A 175 11.40 2.05 24.61
N LYS A 176 12.62 1.47 24.63
CA LYS A 176 13.81 2.17 24.12
C LYS A 176 13.56 2.62 22.68
N PRO A 177 13.80 3.91 22.35
CA PRO A 177 13.67 4.40 20.97
C PRO A 177 14.47 3.53 20.02
N LYS A 178 13.86 3.15 18.90
CA LYS A 178 14.53 2.35 17.87
C LYS A 178 14.98 3.26 16.74
N ILE A 179 16.22 3.10 16.30
CA ILE A 179 16.73 3.73 15.11
C ILE A 179 16.08 3.04 13.91
N ALA A 180 15.32 3.78 13.11
CA ALA A 180 14.70 3.24 11.91
C ALA A 180 15.53 3.60 10.68
N ASN A 181 15.97 2.57 9.96
CA ASN A 181 16.66 2.71 8.69
C ASN A 181 15.62 2.80 7.56
N TYR A 182 15.29 4.00 7.14
CA TYR A 182 14.46 4.20 5.96
C TYR A 182 15.37 4.32 4.71
N PRO A 183 15.09 3.59 3.62
CA PRO A 183 15.94 3.57 2.43
C PRO A 183 16.06 4.92 1.72
N PHE A 184 15.18 5.87 2.05
CA PHE A 184 15.17 7.23 1.51
C PHE A 184 15.72 8.29 2.49
N THR A 185 16.25 7.87 3.65
CA THR A 185 16.81 8.79 4.66
C THR A 185 18.30 8.57 4.81
N THR A 186 19.07 9.61 4.64
CA THR A 186 20.53 9.58 4.94
C THR A 186 20.80 9.76 6.44
N ILE A 187 19.84 10.26 7.19
CA ILE A 187 19.87 10.47 8.64
C ILE A 187 18.74 9.65 9.20
N ASN A 188 19.06 8.66 10.02
CA ASN A 188 18.07 7.76 10.60
C ASN A 188 17.38 8.46 11.77
N PRO A 189 16.06 8.73 11.70
CA PRO A 189 15.34 9.30 12.83
C PRO A 189 15.21 8.27 13.96
N ASN A 190 15.31 8.73 15.19
CA ASN A 190 14.95 7.90 16.35
C ASN A 190 13.43 7.89 16.48
N LEU A 191 12.84 6.71 16.41
CA LEU A 191 11.40 6.54 16.58
C LEU A 191 11.07 6.01 17.96
N GLY A 192 10.03 6.57 18.53
CA GLY A 192 9.44 6.10 19.77
C GLY A 192 7.93 5.93 19.63
N VAL A 193 7.37 5.00 20.38
CA VAL A 193 5.93 4.74 20.39
C VAL A 193 5.41 5.04 21.79
N SER A 194 4.38 5.86 21.85
CA SER A 194 3.64 6.20 23.06
C SER A 194 2.18 5.77 22.94
N TYR A 195 1.56 5.40 24.05
CA TYR A 195 0.15 5.01 24.09
C TYR A 195 -0.64 6.03 24.90
N TYR A 196 -1.64 6.63 24.29
CA TYR A 196 -2.53 7.59 24.95
C TYR A 196 -3.98 7.33 24.56
N GLY A 197 -4.86 7.17 25.55
CA GLY A 197 -6.29 6.92 25.31
C GLY A 197 -6.58 5.68 24.47
N GLY A 198 -5.77 4.61 24.60
CA GLY A 198 -5.91 3.39 23.80
C GLY A 198 -5.45 3.51 22.34
N LYS A 199 -4.84 4.65 21.98
CA LYS A 199 -4.27 4.88 20.64
C LYS A 199 -2.76 4.87 20.72
N GLU A 200 -2.17 4.27 19.72
CA GLU A 200 -0.73 4.28 19.49
C GLU A 200 -0.35 5.58 18.75
N ILE A 201 0.62 6.30 19.27
CA ILE A 201 1.15 7.54 18.70
C ILE A 201 2.63 7.33 18.43
N THR A 202 3.05 7.48 17.18
CA THR A 202 4.45 7.38 16.79
C THR A 202 5.10 8.76 16.85
N LEU A 203 6.21 8.86 17.62
CA LEU A 203 7.03 10.07 17.70
C LEU A 203 8.35 9.84 16.97
N ALA A 204 8.82 10.87 16.25
CA ALA A 204 10.13 10.86 15.60
C ALA A 204 10.99 12.02 16.10
N ASP A 205 12.20 11.72 16.54
CA ASP A 205 13.23 12.75 16.74
C ASP A 205 13.86 13.03 15.37
N ILE A 206 13.60 14.24 14.85
CA ILE A 206 14.13 14.66 13.54
C ILE A 206 15.41 15.44 13.80
N PRO A 207 16.60 14.81 13.64
CA PRO A 207 17.87 15.51 13.80
C PRO A 207 18.08 16.47 12.64
N GLY A 208 18.55 17.71 12.92
CA GLY A 208 19.07 18.54 11.84
C GLY A 208 18.57 19.96 11.68
N LEU A 209 18.02 20.62 12.70
CA LEU A 209 18.08 22.09 12.74
C LEU A 209 19.50 22.51 13.11
N VAL A 210 20.46 22.36 12.18
CA VAL A 210 21.78 22.94 12.32
C VAL A 210 21.74 24.35 11.75
N GLU A 211 22.35 25.30 12.46
CA GLU A 211 22.55 26.66 11.94
C GLU A 211 23.18 26.58 10.54
N GLY A 212 22.51 27.18 9.55
CA GLY A 212 22.97 27.17 8.15
C GLY A 212 22.20 26.24 7.21
N ALA A 213 21.20 25.50 7.65
CA ALA A 213 20.35 24.66 6.77
C ALA A 213 19.67 25.48 5.65
N HIS A 214 19.47 26.79 5.86
CA HIS A 214 18.93 27.73 4.86
C HIS A 214 19.96 28.18 3.81
N LYS A 215 21.24 27.86 3.97
CA LYS A 215 22.31 28.28 3.03
C LYS A 215 22.60 27.25 1.93
N GLY A 216 21.65 26.40 1.57
CA GLY A 216 21.69 25.65 0.30
C GLY A 216 22.66 24.46 0.20
N VAL A 217 23.25 23.99 1.30
CA VAL A 217 24.15 22.84 1.25
C VAL A 217 23.39 21.55 1.58
N GLY A 218 22.58 21.02 0.65
CA GLY A 218 22.13 19.63 0.57
C GLY A 218 21.37 18.99 1.76
N LEU A 219 21.44 19.57 2.96
CA LEU A 219 20.76 19.07 4.17
C LEU A 219 19.32 19.60 4.32
N GLY A 220 19.00 20.78 3.76
CA GLY A 220 17.69 21.41 3.87
C GLY A 220 16.58 20.58 3.24
N ASP A 221 16.77 20.10 2.02
CA ASP A 221 15.77 19.30 1.30
C ASP A 221 15.48 17.97 1.97
N LYS A 222 16.49 17.37 2.59
CA LYS A 222 16.34 16.10 3.31
C LYS A 222 15.57 16.27 4.61
N PHE A 223 15.85 17.35 5.32
CA PHE A 223 15.15 17.73 6.53
C PHE A 223 13.67 18.06 6.26
N LEU A 224 13.39 18.87 5.22
CA LEU A 224 12.04 19.20 4.79
C LEU A 224 11.22 17.94 4.47
N ARG A 225 11.81 16.98 3.77
CA ARG A 225 11.15 15.69 3.48
C ARG A 225 10.78 14.90 4.74
N HIS A 226 11.54 15.00 5.82
CA HIS A 226 11.18 14.36 7.09
C HIS A 226 10.03 15.09 7.78
N ILE A 227 10.02 16.42 7.75
CA ILE A 227 8.95 17.25 8.31
C ILE A 227 7.62 17.00 7.60
N GLU A 228 7.61 17.01 6.26
CA GLU A 228 6.43 16.75 5.44
C GLU A 228 5.76 15.39 5.71
N ARG A 229 6.51 14.46 6.32
CA ARG A 229 6.05 13.11 6.63
C ARG A 229 5.53 12.94 8.05
N CYS A 230 5.48 14.02 8.82
CA CYS A 230 4.87 14.04 10.15
C CYS A 230 3.52 14.76 10.08
N LYS A 231 2.53 14.27 10.83
CA LYS A 231 1.21 14.90 10.89
C LYS A 231 1.22 16.17 11.73
N ILE A 232 2.04 16.19 12.80
CA ILE A 232 2.18 17.29 13.76
C ILE A 232 3.66 17.51 14.00
N LEU A 233 4.07 18.77 14.15
CA LEU A 233 5.42 19.13 14.53
C LEU A 233 5.41 19.70 15.95
N LEU A 234 6.23 19.11 16.82
CA LEU A 234 6.50 19.61 18.16
C LEU A 234 7.86 20.31 18.16
N HIS A 235 7.84 21.63 18.33
CA HIS A 235 9.06 22.43 18.37
C HIS A 235 9.51 22.62 19.83
N LEU A 236 10.69 22.06 20.15
CA LEU A 236 11.32 22.18 21.47
C LEU A 236 12.27 23.37 21.48
N ILE A 237 12.05 24.30 22.40
CA ILE A 237 12.83 25.52 22.55
C ILE A 237 13.49 25.51 23.92
N ASP A 238 14.80 25.65 23.96
CA ASP A 238 15.58 25.85 25.19
C ASP A 238 15.56 27.33 25.54
N LEU A 239 15.02 27.64 26.69
CA LEU A 239 14.92 29.02 27.21
C LEU A 239 16.21 29.52 27.86
N SER A 240 17.18 28.64 28.11
CA SER A 240 18.48 29.05 28.67
C SER A 240 19.35 29.76 27.61
N ASP A 241 19.02 29.59 26.31
CA ASP A 241 19.75 30.17 25.21
C ASP A 241 19.17 31.56 24.85
N SER A 242 19.87 32.64 25.25
CA SER A 242 19.45 34.03 25.06
C SER A 242 19.34 34.49 23.59
N THR A 243 19.73 33.64 22.65
CA THR A 243 19.76 33.94 21.20
C THR A 243 18.58 33.31 20.42
N VAL A 244 17.44 33.12 21.03
CA VAL A 244 16.30 32.57 20.31
C VAL A 244 15.66 33.64 19.41
N SER A 245 16.07 33.68 18.16
CA SER A 245 15.46 34.52 17.16
C SER A 245 14.08 33.98 16.78
N TYR A 246 13.07 34.51 17.44
CA TYR A 246 11.63 34.20 17.25
C TYR A 246 11.11 34.54 15.86
N THR A 247 11.83 35.39 15.13
CA THR A 247 11.39 35.99 13.89
C THR A 247 11.48 35.05 12.68
N HIS A 248 12.35 34.04 12.70
CA HIS A 248 12.52 33.13 11.57
C HIS A 248 11.45 32.06 11.42
N LEU A 249 10.76 31.68 12.48
CA LEU A 249 9.72 30.66 12.41
C LEU A 249 8.38 31.15 11.87
N ARG A 250 8.11 32.45 11.94
CA ARG A 250 6.86 33.05 11.45
C ARG A 250 6.80 33.16 9.92
N ALA A 251 7.94 33.07 9.24
CA ALA A 251 8.01 33.24 7.78
C ALA A 251 7.65 31.96 6.99
N HIS A 252 7.48 30.81 7.66
CA HIS A 252 7.17 29.53 7.03
C HIS A 252 5.86 28.88 7.51
N GLU A 253 4.91 29.68 7.99
CA GLU A 253 3.55 29.22 8.26
C GLU A 253 2.81 28.97 6.94
N THR A 254 3.07 27.84 6.30
CA THR A 254 2.17 27.27 5.34
C THR A 254 1.06 26.53 6.06
N SER A 255 -0.16 26.75 5.64
CA SER A 255 -1.47 26.57 6.26
C SER A 255 -1.89 25.16 6.72
N LEU A 256 -0.99 24.21 7.01
CA LEU A 256 -1.31 22.82 7.31
C LEU A 256 -0.62 22.23 8.56
N HIS A 257 0.11 23.01 9.35
CA HIS A 257 0.82 22.49 10.51
C HIS A 257 0.38 23.17 11.80
N LEU A 258 -0.26 22.38 12.69
CA LEU A 258 -0.53 22.81 14.04
C LEU A 258 0.80 22.80 14.83
N VAL A 259 1.33 23.96 15.15
CA VAL A 259 2.51 24.10 16.00
C VAL A 259 2.07 24.06 17.45
N CYS A 260 2.33 22.98 18.17
CA CYS A 260 2.14 22.92 19.61
C CYS A 260 3.43 23.41 20.29
N ARG A 261 3.33 24.45 21.10
CA ARG A 261 4.45 25.07 21.82
C ARG A 261 4.44 24.59 23.26
N LEU A 262 5.44 23.82 23.64
CA LEU A 262 5.72 23.52 25.04
C LEU A 262 6.92 24.35 25.49
N LEU A 263 6.68 25.21 26.47
CA LEU A 263 7.73 25.94 27.21
C LEU A 263 8.05 25.05 28.42
N LEU A 264 9.26 24.54 28.48
CA LEU A 264 9.82 23.88 29.66
C LEU A 264 10.77 24.83 30.37
#